data_30007a000c080b3eef30ca2f2efcda51
#
_entry.id   30007a000c080b3eef30ca2f2efcda51
#
_cell.length_a   1.000
_cell.length_b   1.000
_cell.length_c   1.000
_cell.angle_alpha   90.00
_cell.angle_beta   90.00
_cell.angle_gamma   90.00
#
_symmetry.space_group_name_H-M   'P 1'
#
loop_
_entity.id
_entity.type
_entity.pdbx_description
1 polymer ?
#
loop_
_entity_poly.entity_id
_entity_poly.type
_entity_poly.pdbx_seq_one_letter_code
_entity_poly.pdbx_strand_id
1 'polypeptide(L)'
;MKSFLAYLFNICLIIICVVSGIKSIALDPSFYEKRYEKYDFYDTLHVSSEDLNQSIHVLLDYIEDNRDDIVVYIDEQEVFNDREKAHMVDVKNLYQKALKVMYVSIGAAMGILFYFLLFEKRYLSFLTRGFLRVLYTVLMFLSFFGIWIFTDFTSFWNWLHTLLFTNDLWLLDPRTSFMINMLPEIIFNQLVFAIVFYLILFIVPLTIFSIYYQIKKAPIGFENS
;
A
#
# COMPACT_ATOMS: atom_id res chain seq x y z
N MET A 1 -23.90 18.50 -5.47
CA MET A 1 -24.03 17.30 -4.61
C MET A 1 -23.61 16.02 -5.34
N LYS A 2 -24.25 15.59 -6.46
CA LYS A 2 -23.93 14.32 -7.17
C LYS A 2 -22.46 14.21 -7.63
N SER A 3 -21.90 15.28 -8.21
CA SER A 3 -20.47 15.27 -8.61
C SER A 3 -19.52 15.12 -7.43
N PHE A 4 -19.83 15.68 -6.27
CA PHE A 4 -19.08 15.51 -5.04
C PHE A 4 -19.15 14.07 -4.52
N LEU A 5 -20.34 13.48 -4.48
CA LEU A 5 -20.53 12.07 -4.10
C LEU A 5 -19.76 11.12 -5.03
N ALA A 6 -19.80 11.38 -6.35
CA ALA A 6 -19.03 10.58 -7.31
C ALA A 6 -17.51 10.73 -7.10
N TYR A 7 -17.03 11.92 -6.76
CA TYR A 7 -15.63 12.14 -6.43
C TYR A 7 -15.24 11.39 -5.15
N LEU A 8 -16.03 11.51 -4.08
CA LEU A 8 -15.82 10.82 -2.82
C LEU A 8 -15.84 9.29 -3.00
N PHE A 9 -16.78 8.75 -3.77
CA PHE A 9 -16.84 7.32 -4.12
C PHE A 9 -15.52 6.84 -4.70
N ASN A 10 -14.97 7.58 -5.66
CA ASN A 10 -13.72 7.17 -6.32
C ASN A 10 -12.48 7.34 -5.44
N ILE A 11 -12.46 8.32 -4.52
CA ILE A 11 -11.43 8.40 -3.47
C ILE A 11 -11.50 7.15 -2.59
N CYS A 12 -12.69 6.75 -2.15
CA CYS A 12 -12.85 5.52 -1.37
C CYS A 12 -12.33 4.30 -2.14
N LEU A 13 -12.61 4.18 -3.44
CA LEU A 13 -12.08 3.08 -4.27
C LEU A 13 -10.55 3.08 -4.31
N ILE A 14 -9.90 4.23 -4.46
CA ILE A 14 -8.44 4.31 -4.46
C ILE A 14 -7.87 3.89 -3.10
N ILE A 15 -8.45 4.36 -1.99
CA ILE A 15 -8.04 3.96 -0.64
C ILE A 15 -8.16 2.44 -0.47
N ILE A 16 -9.29 1.85 -0.87
CA ILE A 16 -9.52 0.42 -0.82
C ILE A 16 -8.45 -0.33 -1.63
N CYS A 17 -8.17 0.10 -2.87
CA CYS A 17 -7.15 -0.51 -3.71
C CYS A 17 -5.75 -0.43 -3.10
N VAL A 18 -5.36 0.74 -2.56
CA VAL A 18 -4.02 0.93 -1.96
C VAL A 18 -3.85 0.04 -0.74
N VAL A 19 -4.79 0.07 0.21
CA VAL A 19 -4.68 -0.72 1.44
C VAL A 19 -4.80 -2.22 1.15
N SER A 20 -5.63 -2.63 0.19
CA SER A 20 -5.71 -4.02 -0.27
C SER A 20 -4.39 -4.48 -0.91
N GLY A 21 -3.74 -3.63 -1.70
CA GLY A 21 -2.44 -3.91 -2.29
C GLY A 21 -1.35 -4.08 -1.22
N ILE A 22 -1.32 -3.18 -0.22
CA ILE A 22 -0.42 -3.31 0.93
C ILE A 22 -0.68 -4.63 1.65
N LYS A 23 -1.93 -4.93 2.00
CA LYS A 23 -2.30 -6.18 2.67
C LYS A 23 -1.88 -7.41 1.87
N SER A 24 -2.14 -7.44 0.58
CA SER A 24 -1.92 -8.63 -0.26
C SER A 24 -0.44 -8.87 -0.63
N ILE A 25 0.42 -7.86 -0.50
CA ILE A 25 1.81 -7.94 -0.95
C ILE A 25 2.77 -7.76 0.22
N ALA A 26 2.59 -6.71 1.03
CA ALA A 26 3.49 -6.41 2.13
C ALA A 26 3.33 -7.38 3.32
N LEU A 27 2.19 -8.06 3.42
CA LEU A 27 1.94 -9.06 4.45
C LEU A 27 1.92 -10.50 3.92
N ASP A 28 2.40 -10.71 2.67
CA ASP A 28 2.65 -12.04 2.13
C ASP A 28 4.09 -12.48 2.46
N PRO A 29 4.30 -13.45 3.35
CA PRO A 29 5.64 -13.93 3.68
C PRO A 29 6.42 -14.40 2.45
N SER A 30 5.74 -15.00 1.47
CA SER A 30 6.38 -15.51 0.24
C SER A 30 7.01 -14.40 -0.61
N PHE A 31 6.58 -13.15 -0.43
CA PHE A 31 7.23 -12.01 -1.05
C PHE A 31 8.66 -11.84 -0.53
N TYR A 32 8.89 -12.00 0.77
CA TYR A 32 10.19 -11.84 1.43
C TYR A 32 11.08 -13.07 1.20
N GLU A 33 10.55 -14.27 1.41
CA GLU A 33 11.27 -15.54 1.24
C GLU A 33 11.93 -15.66 -0.15
N LYS A 34 11.17 -15.35 -1.22
CA LYS A 34 11.69 -15.32 -2.60
C LYS A 34 12.83 -14.31 -2.79
N ARG A 35 12.87 -13.26 -1.99
CA ARG A 35 13.92 -12.24 -2.06
C ARG A 35 15.12 -12.63 -1.22
N TYR A 36 14.89 -13.25 -0.08
CA TYR A 36 15.94 -13.83 0.73
C TYR A 36 16.74 -14.85 -0.07
N GLU A 37 16.06 -15.75 -0.77
CA GLU A 37 16.70 -16.71 -1.67
C GLU A 37 17.41 -16.01 -2.85
N LYS A 38 16.73 -15.09 -3.52
CA LYS A 38 17.26 -14.41 -4.71
C LYS A 38 18.53 -13.59 -4.44
N TYR A 39 18.63 -12.98 -3.27
CA TYR A 39 19.73 -12.08 -2.90
C TYR A 39 20.67 -12.69 -1.87
N ASP A 40 20.54 -13.98 -1.60
CA ASP A 40 21.47 -14.75 -0.74
C ASP A 40 21.54 -14.19 0.69
N PHE A 41 20.38 -13.79 1.26
CA PHE A 41 20.31 -13.22 2.60
C PHE A 41 20.67 -14.22 3.68
N TYR A 42 20.39 -15.49 3.46
CA TYR A 42 20.71 -16.57 4.42
C TYR A 42 22.21 -16.63 4.72
N ASP A 43 23.02 -16.60 3.65
CA ASP A 43 24.48 -16.60 3.79
C ASP A 43 25.01 -15.24 4.29
N THR A 44 24.42 -14.15 3.79
CA THR A 44 24.84 -12.79 4.19
C THR A 44 24.62 -12.52 5.68
N LEU A 45 23.52 -13.02 6.25
CA LEU A 45 23.18 -12.85 7.67
C LEU A 45 23.71 -13.97 8.54
N HIS A 46 24.29 -15.02 7.94
CA HIS A 46 24.78 -16.23 8.63
C HIS A 46 23.68 -16.91 9.48
N VAL A 47 22.46 -16.96 8.96
CA VAL A 47 21.31 -17.61 9.60
C VAL A 47 20.70 -18.68 8.70
N SER A 48 20.05 -19.67 9.30
CA SER A 48 19.37 -20.69 8.50
C SER A 48 18.17 -20.08 7.74
N SER A 49 17.77 -20.70 6.64
CA SER A 49 16.56 -20.30 5.89
C SER A 49 15.31 -20.44 6.75
N GLU A 50 15.26 -21.44 7.65
CA GLU A 50 14.15 -21.64 8.58
C GLU A 50 14.05 -20.48 9.59
N ASP A 51 15.14 -20.07 10.21
CA ASP A 51 15.17 -19.01 11.21
C ASP A 51 14.80 -17.65 10.60
N LEU A 52 15.35 -17.31 9.43
CA LEU A 52 15.04 -16.04 8.77
C LEU A 52 13.57 -15.99 8.30
N ASN A 53 13.07 -17.09 7.73
CA ASN A 53 11.67 -17.18 7.32
C ASN A 53 10.74 -17.15 8.54
N GLN A 54 11.08 -17.84 9.64
CA GLN A 54 10.32 -17.74 10.89
C GLN A 54 10.30 -16.31 11.42
N SER A 55 11.42 -15.59 11.35
CA SER A 55 11.50 -14.20 11.81
C SER A 55 10.55 -13.27 11.04
N ILE A 56 10.50 -13.40 9.72
CA ILE A 56 9.55 -12.60 8.93
C ILE A 56 8.09 -13.00 9.18
N HIS A 57 7.78 -14.30 9.31
CA HIS A 57 6.42 -14.76 9.63
C HIS A 57 5.93 -14.19 10.95
N VAL A 58 6.76 -14.26 12.01
CA VAL A 58 6.42 -13.70 13.32
C VAL A 58 6.16 -12.19 13.24
N LEU A 59 6.97 -11.46 12.48
CA LEU A 59 6.83 -10.02 12.31
C LEU A 59 5.51 -9.66 11.59
N LEU A 60 5.18 -10.37 10.51
CA LEU A 60 3.95 -10.12 9.74
C LEU A 60 2.70 -10.51 10.53
N ASP A 61 2.71 -11.65 11.22
CA ASP A 61 1.61 -12.06 12.10
C ASP A 61 1.35 -11.03 13.20
N TYR A 62 2.42 -10.46 13.77
CA TYR A 62 2.28 -9.39 14.76
C TYR A 62 1.62 -8.13 14.15
N ILE A 63 2.01 -7.71 12.96
CA ILE A 63 1.39 -6.56 12.28
C ILE A 63 -0.10 -6.81 11.98
N GLU A 64 -0.46 -8.04 11.60
CA GLU A 64 -1.85 -8.45 11.32
C GLU A 64 -2.71 -8.64 12.60
N ASP A 65 -2.13 -8.50 13.78
CA ASP A 65 -2.79 -8.72 15.08
C ASP A 65 -3.15 -10.21 15.34
N ASN A 66 -2.40 -11.11 14.70
CA ASN A 66 -2.48 -12.56 14.93
C ASN A 66 -1.59 -13.01 16.11
N ARG A 67 -0.71 -12.13 16.58
CA ARG A 67 0.20 -12.34 17.72
C ARG A 67 0.31 -11.09 18.59
N ASP A 68 0.63 -11.31 19.87
CA ASP A 68 0.79 -10.24 20.84
C ASP A 68 2.24 -9.72 20.95
N ASP A 69 3.21 -10.49 20.47
CA ASP A 69 4.65 -10.19 20.56
C ASP A 69 5.43 -10.52 19.28
N ILE A 70 6.68 -10.05 19.21
CA ILE A 70 7.64 -10.36 18.14
C ILE A 70 8.90 -11.02 18.73
N VAL A 71 8.72 -12.06 19.53
CA VAL A 71 9.82 -12.80 20.15
C VAL A 71 10.25 -13.93 19.22
N VAL A 72 11.52 -13.91 18.80
CA VAL A 72 12.19 -14.95 18.00
C VAL A 72 13.56 -15.20 18.58
N TYR A 73 13.95 -16.47 18.68
CA TYR A 73 15.27 -16.90 19.12
C TYR A 73 16.01 -17.59 17.99
N ILE A 74 17.28 -17.21 17.78
CA ILE A 74 18.24 -17.88 16.91
C ILE A 74 19.47 -18.18 17.78
N ASP A 75 19.90 -19.44 17.82
CA ASP A 75 21.02 -19.89 18.69
C ASP A 75 20.85 -19.46 20.16
N GLU A 76 19.64 -19.63 20.70
CA GLU A 76 19.26 -19.27 22.08
C GLU A 76 19.31 -17.75 22.39
N GLN A 77 19.53 -16.89 21.38
CA GLN A 77 19.55 -15.45 21.54
C GLN A 77 18.32 -14.83 20.91
N GLU A 78 17.68 -13.91 21.63
CA GLU A 78 16.56 -13.14 21.07
C GLU A 78 17.08 -12.15 20.02
N VAL A 79 16.54 -12.23 18.79
CA VAL A 79 17.08 -11.46 17.66
C VAL A 79 16.56 -10.03 17.57
N PHE A 80 15.34 -9.75 18.06
CA PHE A 80 14.77 -8.41 18.02
C PHE A 80 14.99 -7.68 19.34
N ASN A 81 15.68 -6.56 19.28
CA ASN A 81 15.94 -5.71 20.45
C ASN A 81 14.72 -4.85 20.82
N ASP A 82 14.75 -4.19 22.00
CA ASP A 82 13.61 -3.39 22.50
C ASP A 82 13.25 -2.20 21.60
N ARG A 83 14.23 -1.59 20.91
CA ARG A 83 13.99 -0.48 19.98
C ARG A 83 13.23 -0.96 18.75
N GLU A 84 13.60 -2.10 18.18
CA GLU A 84 12.91 -2.73 17.07
C GLU A 84 11.47 -3.10 17.43
N LYS A 85 11.27 -3.73 18.60
CA LYS A 85 9.95 -4.06 19.12
C LYS A 85 9.08 -2.81 19.29
N ALA A 86 9.63 -1.75 19.88
CA ALA A 86 8.92 -0.49 20.07
C ALA A 86 8.54 0.16 18.71
N HIS A 87 9.43 0.14 17.72
CA HIS A 87 9.11 0.59 16.37
C HIS A 87 7.97 -0.23 15.74
N MET A 88 7.99 -1.54 15.92
CA MET A 88 6.94 -2.41 15.36
C MET A 88 5.58 -2.23 16.01
N VAL A 89 5.49 -1.75 17.25
CA VAL A 89 4.21 -1.29 17.85
C VAL A 89 3.63 -0.12 17.03
N ASP A 90 4.46 0.83 16.63
CA ASP A 90 4.03 1.97 15.82
C ASP A 90 3.59 1.52 14.41
N VAL A 91 4.36 0.62 13.78
CA VAL A 91 4.03 0.04 12.47
C VAL A 91 2.70 -0.73 12.52
N LYS A 92 2.50 -1.60 13.52
CA LYS A 92 1.22 -2.31 13.77
C LYS A 92 0.06 -1.31 13.90
N ASN A 93 0.22 -0.29 14.73
CA ASN A 93 -0.80 0.73 14.94
C ASN A 93 -1.14 1.49 13.64
N LEU A 94 -0.13 1.82 12.83
CA LEU A 94 -0.32 2.47 11.53
C LEU A 94 -1.11 1.58 10.57
N TYR A 95 -0.72 0.31 10.46
CA TYR A 95 -1.41 -0.67 9.62
C TYR A 95 -2.86 -0.90 10.06
N GLN A 96 -3.11 -1.08 11.36
CA GLN A 96 -4.46 -1.27 11.90
C GLN A 96 -5.36 -0.02 11.68
N LYS A 97 -4.78 1.20 11.73
CA LYS A 97 -5.49 2.43 11.35
C LYS A 97 -5.83 2.45 9.85
N ALA A 98 -4.89 2.02 8.99
CA ALA A 98 -5.13 1.94 7.55
C ALA A 98 -6.27 0.95 7.22
N LEU A 99 -6.31 -0.21 7.88
CA LEU A 99 -7.43 -1.17 7.75
C LEU A 99 -8.77 -0.55 8.17
N LYS A 100 -8.83 0.18 9.29
CA LYS A 100 -10.06 0.87 9.72
C LYS A 100 -10.52 1.89 8.67
N VAL A 101 -9.60 2.68 8.11
CA VAL A 101 -9.90 3.62 7.03
C VAL A 101 -10.42 2.91 5.79
N MET A 102 -9.86 1.75 5.43
CA MET A 102 -10.34 0.93 4.32
C MET A 102 -11.78 0.45 4.56
N TYR A 103 -12.09 -0.11 5.74
CA TYR A 103 -13.45 -0.59 6.05
C TYR A 103 -14.48 0.55 6.07
N VAL A 104 -14.14 1.70 6.60
CA VAL A 104 -14.98 2.92 6.52
C VAL A 104 -15.19 3.32 5.06
N SER A 105 -14.14 3.27 4.24
CA SER A 105 -14.22 3.59 2.81
C SER A 105 -15.11 2.60 2.04
N ILE A 106 -15.08 1.30 2.39
CA ILE A 106 -15.98 0.29 1.81
C ILE A 106 -17.44 0.64 2.15
N GLY A 107 -17.74 0.91 3.42
CA GLY A 107 -19.09 1.30 3.84
C GLY A 107 -19.59 2.57 3.15
N ALA A 108 -18.74 3.59 3.05
CA ALA A 108 -19.06 4.85 2.37
C ALA A 108 -19.29 4.64 0.86
N ALA A 109 -18.41 3.86 0.20
CA ALA A 109 -18.56 3.55 -1.23
C ALA A 109 -19.87 2.78 -1.51
N MET A 110 -20.18 1.77 -0.68
CA MET A 110 -21.44 1.03 -0.81
C MET A 110 -22.66 1.93 -0.62
N GLY A 111 -22.67 2.79 0.40
CA GLY A 111 -23.76 3.74 0.64
C GLY A 111 -23.95 4.74 -0.49
N ILE A 112 -22.86 5.29 -1.05
CA ILE A 112 -22.91 6.20 -2.18
C ILE A 112 -23.42 5.46 -3.45
N LEU A 113 -22.93 4.25 -3.70
CA LEU A 113 -23.37 3.45 -4.84
C LEU A 113 -24.86 3.13 -4.72
N PHE A 114 -25.34 2.72 -3.56
CA PHE A 114 -26.75 2.45 -3.31
C PHE A 114 -27.62 3.70 -3.55
N TYR A 115 -27.19 4.86 -3.05
CA TYR A 115 -27.86 6.15 -3.35
C TYR A 115 -27.94 6.40 -4.84
N PHE A 116 -26.85 6.22 -5.59
CA PHE A 116 -26.83 6.43 -7.03
C PHE A 116 -27.75 5.47 -7.79
N LEU A 117 -27.77 4.19 -7.38
CA LEU A 117 -28.64 3.18 -8.02
C LEU A 117 -30.13 3.49 -7.84
N LEU A 118 -30.52 4.04 -6.69
CA LEU A 118 -31.91 4.36 -6.40
C LEU A 118 -32.36 5.70 -7.01
N PHE A 119 -31.51 6.72 -7.00
CA PHE A 119 -31.94 8.10 -7.26
C PHE A 119 -31.32 8.73 -8.52
N GLU A 120 -30.43 8.04 -9.25
CA GLU A 120 -29.75 8.64 -10.40
C GLU A 120 -29.63 7.68 -11.60
N LYS A 121 -30.52 7.85 -12.57
CA LYS A 121 -30.51 7.00 -13.80
C LYS A 121 -29.21 7.08 -14.60
N ARG A 122 -28.46 8.18 -14.50
CA ARG A 122 -27.18 8.39 -15.20
C ARG A 122 -25.97 8.21 -14.25
N TYR A 123 -26.10 7.37 -13.23
CA TYR A 123 -25.07 7.18 -12.19
C TYR A 123 -23.70 6.83 -12.77
N LEU A 124 -23.63 5.95 -13.79
CA LEU A 124 -22.36 5.61 -14.44
C LEU A 124 -21.65 6.83 -15.05
N SER A 125 -22.40 7.80 -15.59
CA SER A 125 -21.79 9.03 -16.12
C SER A 125 -21.16 9.89 -15.03
N PHE A 126 -21.75 9.94 -13.83
CA PHE A 126 -21.16 10.62 -12.70
C PHE A 126 -19.96 9.88 -12.15
N LEU A 127 -20.05 8.55 -11.97
CA LEU A 127 -18.99 7.73 -11.41
C LEU A 127 -17.75 7.72 -12.31
N THR A 128 -17.90 7.47 -13.61
CA THR A 128 -16.77 7.43 -14.55
C THR A 128 -16.11 8.81 -14.72
N ARG A 129 -16.88 9.90 -14.75
CA ARG A 129 -16.33 11.25 -14.77
C ARG A 129 -15.62 11.60 -13.45
N GLY A 130 -16.18 11.17 -12.33
CA GLY A 130 -15.56 11.28 -11.01
C GLY A 130 -14.22 10.54 -10.95
N PHE A 131 -14.20 9.30 -11.48
CA PHE A 131 -12.99 8.49 -11.57
C PHE A 131 -11.86 9.19 -12.35
N LEU A 132 -12.14 9.68 -13.55
CA LEU A 132 -11.13 10.37 -14.37
C LEU A 132 -10.57 11.63 -13.70
N ARG A 133 -11.37 12.35 -12.91
CA ARG A 133 -10.89 13.50 -12.11
C ARG A 133 -10.00 13.08 -10.97
N VAL A 134 -10.40 12.04 -10.21
CA VAL A 134 -9.56 11.49 -9.13
C VAL A 134 -8.26 10.94 -9.70
N LEU A 135 -8.34 10.19 -10.82
CA LEU A 135 -7.17 9.65 -11.50
C LEU A 135 -6.18 10.75 -11.89
N TYR A 136 -6.65 11.85 -12.47
CA TYR A 136 -5.78 12.99 -12.80
C TYR A 136 -5.04 13.53 -11.58
N THR A 137 -5.74 13.71 -10.45
CA THR A 137 -5.14 14.15 -9.19
C THR A 137 -4.10 13.14 -8.69
N VAL A 138 -4.45 11.85 -8.69
CA VAL A 138 -3.54 10.77 -8.27
C VAL A 138 -2.30 10.70 -9.15
N LEU A 139 -2.45 10.80 -10.48
CA LEU A 139 -1.32 10.79 -11.42
C LEU A 139 -0.39 11.98 -11.20
N MET A 140 -0.92 13.16 -10.88
CA MET A 140 -0.11 14.32 -10.57
C MET A 140 0.78 14.08 -9.33
N PHE A 141 0.20 13.51 -8.25
CA PHE A 141 0.98 13.15 -7.06
C PHE A 141 1.97 12.02 -7.34
N LEU A 142 1.53 10.97 -8.04
CA LEU A 142 2.40 9.85 -8.39
C LEU A 142 3.58 10.26 -9.28
N SER A 143 3.39 11.22 -10.18
CA SER A 143 4.49 11.74 -10.99
C SER A 143 5.56 12.44 -10.13
N PHE A 144 5.13 13.25 -9.17
CA PHE A 144 6.05 13.93 -8.27
C PHE A 144 6.80 12.95 -7.35
N PHE A 145 6.07 12.11 -6.62
CA PHE A 145 6.67 11.13 -5.71
C PHE A 145 7.41 10.02 -6.46
N GLY A 146 6.90 9.58 -7.62
CA GLY A 146 7.52 8.56 -8.43
C GLY A 146 8.89 8.97 -8.96
N ILE A 147 9.07 10.22 -9.38
CA ILE A 147 10.40 10.76 -9.76
C ILE A 147 11.32 10.73 -8.54
N TRP A 148 10.87 11.17 -7.37
CA TRP A 148 11.68 11.16 -6.15
C TRP A 148 12.08 9.74 -5.74
N ILE A 149 11.12 8.81 -5.68
CA ILE A 149 11.37 7.39 -5.37
C ILE A 149 12.40 6.78 -6.34
N PHE A 150 12.32 7.12 -7.63
CA PHE A 150 13.22 6.58 -8.64
C PHE A 150 14.63 7.18 -8.57
N THR A 151 14.76 8.46 -8.23
CA THR A 151 16.05 9.16 -8.20
C THR A 151 16.79 9.03 -6.87
N ASP A 152 16.06 9.00 -5.76
CA ASP A 152 16.62 8.95 -4.40
C ASP A 152 15.61 8.29 -3.43
N PHE A 153 15.59 6.97 -3.46
CA PHE A 153 14.69 6.19 -2.60
C PHE A 153 14.99 6.40 -1.13
N THR A 154 16.25 6.44 -0.73
CA THR A 154 16.66 6.61 0.67
C THR A 154 16.13 7.91 1.26
N SER A 155 16.26 9.02 0.53
CA SER A 155 15.72 10.32 0.97
C SER A 155 14.19 10.30 1.07
N PHE A 156 13.51 9.71 0.08
CA PHE A 156 12.07 9.53 0.12
C PHE A 156 11.63 8.66 1.30
N TRP A 157 12.33 7.54 1.55
CA TRP A 157 12.03 6.61 2.63
C TRP A 157 12.17 7.24 4.01
N ASN A 158 13.26 7.98 4.23
CA ASN A 158 13.48 8.74 5.46
C ASN A 158 12.40 9.82 5.67
N TRP A 159 12.08 10.58 4.62
CA TRP A 159 10.99 11.56 4.68
C TRP A 159 9.64 10.92 5.02
N LEU A 160 9.34 9.78 4.41
CA LEU A 160 8.10 9.03 4.68
C LEU A 160 8.02 8.63 6.16
N HIS A 161 9.11 8.16 6.76
CA HIS A 161 9.15 7.84 8.19
C HIS A 161 8.92 9.07 9.06
N THR A 162 9.54 10.21 8.76
CA THR A 162 9.28 11.45 9.51
C THR A 162 7.85 11.95 9.40
N LEU A 163 7.14 11.62 8.30
CA LEU A 163 5.73 11.94 8.11
C LEU A 163 4.81 11.01 8.93
N LEU A 164 5.16 9.73 8.99
CA LEU A 164 4.32 8.69 9.60
C LEU A 164 4.54 8.53 11.11
N PHE A 165 5.75 8.81 11.59
CA PHE A 165 6.15 8.62 12.99
C PHE A 165 6.63 9.93 13.62
N THR A 166 6.22 10.17 14.85
CA THR A 166 6.59 11.37 15.61
C THR A 166 7.83 11.17 16.50
N ASN A 167 8.41 9.96 16.48
CA ASN A 167 9.59 9.56 17.24
C ASN A 167 10.72 9.12 16.30
N ASP A 168 11.85 8.70 16.86
CA ASP A 168 13.04 8.26 16.15
C ASP A 168 13.30 6.75 16.22
N LEU A 169 12.33 5.96 16.69
CA LEU A 169 12.49 4.50 16.88
C LEU A 169 12.79 3.77 15.57
N TRP A 170 12.36 4.31 14.44
CA TRP A 170 12.60 3.79 13.10
C TRP A 170 14.05 3.97 12.61
N LEU A 171 14.85 4.84 13.26
CA LEU A 171 16.29 4.98 12.98
C LEU A 171 17.07 3.82 13.60
N LEU A 172 17.10 2.69 12.92
CA LEU A 172 17.78 1.49 13.35
C LEU A 172 19.24 1.50 12.90
N ASP A 173 20.15 1.03 13.79
CA ASP A 173 21.59 0.91 13.48
C ASP A 173 21.87 -0.49 12.90
N PRO A 174 22.36 -0.60 11.64
CA PRO A 174 22.66 -1.91 11.02
C PRO A 174 23.67 -2.78 11.80
N ARG A 175 24.46 -2.18 12.69
CA ARG A 175 25.45 -2.91 13.51
C ARG A 175 24.81 -3.67 14.68
N THR A 176 23.61 -3.27 15.11
CA THR A 176 22.94 -3.79 16.29
C THR A 176 21.51 -4.23 16.06
N SER A 177 20.98 -4.00 14.86
CA SER A 177 19.59 -4.30 14.51
C SER A 177 19.54 -5.45 13.50
N PHE A 178 18.93 -6.55 13.91
CA PHE A 178 18.66 -7.68 13.03
C PHE A 178 17.57 -7.30 12.01
N MET A 179 16.57 -6.54 12.44
CA MET A 179 15.42 -6.16 11.62
C MET A 179 15.82 -5.37 10.37
N ILE A 180 16.68 -4.35 10.49
CA ILE A 180 17.09 -3.56 9.31
C ILE A 180 17.98 -4.38 8.36
N ASN A 181 18.69 -5.37 8.88
CA ASN A 181 19.52 -6.26 8.07
C ASN A 181 18.67 -7.31 7.34
N MET A 182 17.60 -7.84 7.96
CA MET A 182 16.67 -8.76 7.28
C MET A 182 15.69 -8.02 6.33
N LEU A 183 15.45 -6.72 6.56
CA LEU A 183 14.56 -5.88 5.77
C LEU A 183 15.30 -4.63 5.25
N PRO A 184 16.36 -4.79 4.44
CA PRO A 184 17.10 -3.66 3.88
C PRO A 184 16.28 -2.90 2.84
N GLU A 185 16.73 -1.70 2.51
CA GLU A 185 16.08 -0.78 1.58
C GLU A 185 15.67 -1.41 0.25
N ILE A 186 16.45 -2.35 -0.29
CA ILE A 186 16.14 -3.02 -1.56
C ILE A 186 14.82 -3.81 -1.49
N ILE A 187 14.48 -4.40 -0.35
CA ILE A 187 13.21 -5.11 -0.16
C ILE A 187 12.06 -4.12 -0.21
N PHE A 188 12.16 -2.99 0.50
CA PHE A 188 11.11 -1.96 0.50
C PHE A 188 10.94 -1.29 -0.86
N ASN A 189 12.04 -1.07 -1.58
CA ASN A 189 11.99 -0.56 -2.95
C ASN A 189 11.18 -1.50 -3.86
N GLN A 190 11.46 -2.80 -3.83
CA GLN A 190 10.71 -3.79 -4.61
C GLN A 190 9.26 -3.95 -4.14
N LEU A 191 9.00 -3.78 -2.84
CA LEU A 191 7.65 -3.78 -2.29
C LEU A 191 6.82 -2.63 -2.88
N VAL A 192 7.38 -1.43 -2.92
CA VAL A 192 6.72 -0.26 -3.53
C VAL A 192 6.40 -0.53 -5.00
N PHE A 193 7.37 -1.06 -5.78
CA PHE A 193 7.12 -1.42 -7.18
C PHE A 193 6.03 -2.48 -7.34
N ALA A 194 6.02 -3.51 -6.50
CA ALA A 194 5.00 -4.54 -6.54
C ALA A 194 3.59 -4.00 -6.23
N ILE A 195 3.47 -3.12 -5.23
CA ILE A 195 2.21 -2.46 -4.89
C ILE A 195 1.76 -1.53 -6.03
N VAL A 196 2.66 -0.76 -6.62
CA VAL A 196 2.34 0.10 -7.78
C VAL A 196 1.85 -0.75 -8.95
N PHE A 197 2.51 -1.87 -9.24
CA PHE A 197 2.08 -2.80 -10.29
C PHE A 197 0.68 -3.37 -10.00
N TYR A 198 0.41 -3.77 -8.76
CA TYR A 198 -0.92 -4.19 -8.33
C TYR A 198 -1.97 -3.11 -8.60
N LEU A 199 -1.70 -1.85 -8.24
CA LEU A 199 -2.60 -0.73 -8.50
C LEU A 199 -2.87 -0.51 -9.98
N ILE A 200 -1.86 -0.65 -10.84
CA ILE A 200 -1.98 -0.53 -12.29
C ILE A 200 -2.98 -1.55 -12.85
N LEU A 201 -2.98 -2.79 -12.34
CA LEU A 201 -3.91 -3.84 -12.77
C LEU A 201 -5.39 -3.48 -12.53
N PHE A 202 -5.70 -2.65 -11.52
CA PHE A 202 -7.04 -2.17 -11.24
C PHE A 202 -7.36 -0.84 -11.95
N ILE A 203 -6.40 0.09 -11.96
CA ILE A 203 -6.61 1.45 -12.49
C ILE A 203 -6.76 1.44 -14.01
N VAL A 204 -5.95 0.65 -14.73
CA VAL A 204 -5.97 0.64 -16.20
C VAL A 204 -7.30 0.18 -16.77
N PRO A 205 -7.90 -0.97 -16.37
CA PRO A 205 -9.21 -1.38 -16.87
C PRO A 205 -10.32 -0.36 -16.57
N LEU A 206 -10.31 0.21 -15.35
CA LEU A 206 -11.27 1.24 -14.96
C LEU A 206 -11.11 2.52 -15.79
N THR A 207 -9.88 2.87 -16.14
CA THR A 207 -9.58 4.02 -17.00
C THR A 207 -10.11 3.80 -18.40
N ILE A 208 -9.81 2.66 -19.02
CA ILE A 208 -10.29 2.28 -20.35
C ILE A 208 -11.81 2.29 -20.37
N PHE A 209 -12.46 1.65 -19.40
CA PHE A 209 -13.91 1.64 -19.28
C PHE A 209 -14.48 3.05 -19.15
N SER A 210 -13.90 3.89 -18.29
CA SER A 210 -14.38 5.24 -18.02
C SER A 210 -14.28 6.14 -19.27
N ILE A 211 -13.15 6.08 -19.99
CA ILE A 211 -12.93 6.82 -21.21
C ILE A 211 -13.93 6.35 -22.29
N TYR A 212 -14.02 5.04 -22.52
CA TYR A 212 -14.96 4.47 -23.50
C TYR A 212 -16.40 4.92 -23.22
N TYR A 213 -16.84 4.83 -21.95
CA TYR A 213 -18.18 5.21 -21.55
C TYR A 213 -18.46 6.69 -21.77
N GLN A 214 -17.51 7.58 -21.49
CA GLN A 214 -17.67 9.01 -21.70
C GLN A 214 -17.69 9.38 -23.19
N ILE A 215 -16.87 8.74 -24.03
CA ILE A 215 -16.88 8.95 -25.49
C ILE A 215 -18.20 8.50 -26.08
N LYS A 216 -18.71 7.31 -25.73
CA LYS A 216 -19.97 6.79 -26.24
C LYS A 216 -21.19 7.66 -25.87
N LYS A 217 -21.11 8.41 -24.76
CA LYS A 217 -22.18 9.34 -24.33
C LYS A 217 -22.00 10.78 -24.80
N ALA A 218 -20.85 11.13 -25.36
CA ALA A 218 -20.71 12.42 -26.02
C ALA A 218 -21.73 12.47 -27.20
N PRO A 219 -22.59 13.48 -27.27
CA PRO A 219 -23.44 13.61 -28.45
C PRO A 219 -22.52 13.72 -29.66
N ILE A 220 -22.79 12.90 -30.69
CA ILE A 220 -22.19 13.02 -32.02
C ILE A 220 -22.76 14.33 -32.61
N GLY A 221 -22.13 15.42 -32.23
CA GLY A 221 -22.46 16.75 -32.70
C GLY A 221 -21.49 17.20 -33.78
N PHE A 222 -21.50 16.54 -34.93
CA PHE A 222 -21.03 17.03 -36.21
C PHE A 222 -21.80 16.33 -37.33
N GLU A 223 -23.07 16.70 -37.44
CA GLU A 223 -23.73 16.57 -38.72
C GLU A 223 -24.49 17.88 -38.94
N ASN A 224 -24.17 18.53 -40.06
CA ASN A 224 -24.83 19.63 -40.75
C ASN A 224 -24.53 21.07 -40.31
N SER A 225 -23.53 21.64 -40.92
CA SER A 225 -23.64 22.93 -41.61
C SER A 225 -22.75 22.95 -42.85
#